data_67116e5d6881b88c6b9813a90027b4d0
#
_entry.id   67116e5d6881b88c6b9813a90027b4d0
#
_cell.length_a   1.000
_cell.length_b   1.000
_cell.length_c   1.000
_cell.angle_alpha   90.00
_cell.angle_beta   90.00
_cell.angle_gamma   90.00
#
_symmetry.space_group_name_H-M   'P 1'
#
loop_
_entity.id
_entity.type
_entity.pdbx_description
1 polymer ?
#
loop_
_entity_poly.entity_id
_entity_poly.type
_entity_poly.pdbx_seq_one_letter_code
_entity_poly.pdbx_strand_id
1 'polypeptide(L)'
;LFYNRMGRYAVTFARLIKTNQLMTTKTMKEKATELLQRCEVVTLASVNKEGYPRPVPMSKILTEGISTIWMSTGADSLKTIDFLSNPKAGLCFQDKGDSVALTGKVEVVTDEKMKQDLWQDWFIDHFPGGPTDPVYVLLKFESNHATYWIEGTFIHKKLD
;
A
#
# COMPACT_ATOMS: atom_id res chain seq x y z
N LEU A 1 6.95 54.98 -26.97
CA LEU A 1 7.52 54.46 -25.67
C LEU A 1 6.58 53.52 -24.92
N PHE A 2 5.35 53.26 -25.36
CA PHE A 2 4.37 52.41 -24.68
C PHE A 2 4.34 50.95 -25.20
N TYR A 3 4.92 50.64 -26.34
CA TYR A 3 4.83 49.32 -26.99
C TYR A 3 5.81 48.28 -26.44
N ASN A 4 6.82 48.69 -25.67
CA ASN A 4 7.88 47.78 -25.22
C ASN A 4 7.65 47.21 -23.80
N ARG A 5 6.58 47.58 -23.10
CA ARG A 5 6.26 47.08 -21.78
C ARG A 5 5.38 45.82 -21.81
N MET A 6 4.48 45.70 -22.79
CA MET A 6 3.57 44.53 -22.89
C MET A 6 4.29 43.23 -23.29
N GLY A 7 5.37 43.34 -24.12
CA GLY A 7 6.13 42.15 -24.53
C GLY A 7 6.86 41.43 -23.39
N ARG A 8 7.30 42.15 -22.36
CA ARG A 8 7.98 41.51 -21.18
C ARG A 8 7.04 40.77 -20.28
N TYR A 9 5.80 41.24 -20.11
CA TYR A 9 4.81 40.56 -19.29
C TYR A 9 4.28 39.30 -19.97
N ALA A 10 4.11 39.31 -21.30
CA ALA A 10 3.69 38.16 -22.06
C ALA A 10 4.74 37.01 -22.02
N VAL A 11 6.04 37.34 -22.11
CA VAL A 11 7.12 36.34 -22.00
C VAL A 11 7.24 35.80 -20.57
N THR A 12 7.05 36.63 -19.57
CA THR A 12 7.07 36.21 -18.13
C THR A 12 5.87 35.31 -17.80
N PHE A 13 4.67 35.65 -18.31
CA PHE A 13 3.46 34.84 -18.14
C PHE A 13 3.58 33.48 -18.88
N ALA A 14 4.07 33.48 -20.13
CA ALA A 14 4.30 32.24 -20.88
C ALA A 14 5.39 31.36 -20.23
N ARG A 15 6.38 31.96 -19.56
CA ARG A 15 7.41 31.23 -18.81
C ARG A 15 6.86 30.67 -17.49
N LEU A 16 6.00 31.41 -16.79
CA LEU A 16 5.27 30.94 -15.61
C LEU A 16 4.31 29.78 -15.96
N ILE A 17 3.58 29.89 -17.08
CA ILE A 17 2.70 28.81 -17.54
C ILE A 17 3.51 27.57 -17.95
N LYS A 18 4.66 27.73 -18.64
CA LYS A 18 5.56 26.60 -18.95
C LYS A 18 6.20 25.99 -17.71
N THR A 19 6.52 26.77 -16.69
CA THR A 19 7.08 26.26 -15.43
C THR A 19 6.02 25.52 -14.60
N ASN A 20 4.75 25.94 -14.66
CA ASN A 20 3.63 25.24 -14.04
C ASN A 20 3.17 23.99 -14.85
N GLN A 21 3.44 23.91 -16.15
CA GLN A 21 3.17 22.71 -16.96
C GLN A 21 4.23 21.61 -16.80
N LEU A 22 5.33 21.85 -16.09
CA LEU A 22 6.33 20.84 -15.72
C LEU A 22 6.10 20.21 -14.34
N MET A 23 5.00 20.51 -13.67
CA MET A 23 4.49 19.66 -12.59
C MET A 23 3.82 18.45 -13.26
N THR A 24 4.60 17.40 -13.47
CA THR A 24 4.09 16.09 -13.91
C THR A 24 2.90 15.72 -13.04
N THR A 25 1.71 15.68 -13.63
CA THR A 25 0.50 15.26 -12.91
C THR A 25 0.73 13.83 -12.44
N LYS A 26 0.82 13.62 -11.13
CA LYS A 26 1.02 12.29 -10.56
C LYS A 26 -0.08 11.34 -11.03
N THR A 27 0.32 10.15 -11.40
CA THR A 27 -0.63 9.09 -11.73
C THR A 27 -1.44 8.68 -10.50
N MET A 28 -2.59 8.08 -10.70
CA MET A 28 -3.41 7.56 -9.59
C MET A 28 -2.65 6.53 -8.74
N LYS A 29 -1.78 5.72 -9.38
CA LYS A 29 -0.93 4.74 -8.68
C LYS A 29 0.11 5.43 -7.79
N GLU A 30 0.70 6.53 -8.22
CA GLU A 30 1.65 7.31 -7.42
C GLU A 30 0.95 7.99 -6.22
N LYS A 31 -0.22 8.58 -6.43
CA LYS A 31 -1.03 9.17 -5.35
C LYS A 31 -1.43 8.11 -4.30
N ALA A 32 -1.84 6.93 -4.75
CA ALA A 32 -2.17 5.81 -3.87
C ALA A 32 -0.95 5.29 -3.10
N THR A 33 0.23 5.26 -3.73
CA THR A 33 1.48 4.90 -3.06
C THR A 33 1.83 5.91 -1.95
N GLU A 34 1.67 7.20 -2.21
CA GLU A 34 1.88 8.24 -1.20
C GLU A 34 0.86 8.16 -0.06
N LEU A 35 -0.39 7.85 -0.38
CA LEU A 35 -1.42 7.60 0.64
C LEU A 35 -1.03 6.41 1.52
N LEU A 36 -0.60 5.29 0.91
CA LEU A 36 -0.15 4.11 1.64
C LEU A 36 1.04 4.41 2.56
N GLN A 37 1.98 5.23 2.11
CA GLN A 37 3.16 5.62 2.92
C GLN A 37 2.75 6.34 4.22
N ARG A 38 1.70 7.16 4.18
CA ARG A 38 1.18 7.86 5.37
C ARG A 38 0.40 6.98 6.33
N CYS A 39 -0.10 5.82 5.85
CA CYS A 39 -0.86 4.88 6.68
C CYS A 39 0.09 3.89 7.35
N GLU A 40 0.27 3.95 8.66
CA GLU A 40 1.05 2.94 9.41
C GLU A 40 0.33 1.60 9.45
N VAL A 41 -0.99 1.66 9.58
CA VAL A 41 -1.88 0.50 9.66
C VAL A 41 -2.74 0.41 8.41
N VAL A 42 -2.89 -0.79 7.90
CA VAL A 42 -3.80 -1.14 6.81
C VAL A 42 -4.82 -2.17 7.29
N THR A 43 -5.99 -2.25 6.65
CA THR A 43 -6.95 -3.31 6.94
C THR A 43 -6.76 -4.44 5.93
N LEU A 44 -6.34 -5.60 6.41
CA LEU A 44 -6.21 -6.82 5.60
C LEU A 44 -7.42 -7.73 5.87
N ALA A 45 -8.03 -8.27 4.82
CA ALA A 45 -9.14 -9.21 4.92
C ALA A 45 -8.76 -10.57 4.30
N SER A 46 -8.82 -11.63 5.11
CA SER A 46 -8.84 -13.02 4.65
C SER A 46 -10.29 -13.47 4.40
N VAL A 47 -10.46 -14.62 3.75
CA VAL A 47 -11.76 -15.29 3.60
C VAL A 47 -11.68 -16.61 4.35
N ASN A 48 -12.53 -16.77 5.36
CA ASN A 48 -12.54 -17.98 6.16
C ASN A 48 -13.18 -19.17 5.41
N LYS A 49 -13.14 -20.35 5.99
CA LYS A 49 -13.67 -21.59 5.39
C LYS A 49 -15.19 -21.56 5.16
N GLU A 50 -15.93 -20.73 5.90
CA GLU A 50 -17.37 -20.50 5.68
C GLU A 50 -17.65 -19.45 4.60
N GLY A 51 -16.62 -18.83 4.00
CA GLY A 51 -16.74 -17.81 2.95
C GLY A 51 -16.91 -16.38 3.46
N TYR A 52 -16.80 -16.13 4.77
CA TYR A 52 -16.89 -14.77 5.30
C TYR A 52 -15.57 -14.04 5.21
N PRO A 53 -15.58 -12.76 4.76
CA PRO A 53 -14.41 -11.90 4.85
C PRO A 53 -14.11 -11.57 6.33
N ARG A 54 -12.84 -11.62 6.71
CA ARG A 54 -12.35 -11.32 8.06
C ARG A 54 -11.36 -10.18 8.03
N PRO A 55 -11.82 -8.91 8.10
CA PRO A 55 -10.95 -7.75 8.11
C PRO A 55 -10.27 -7.61 9.48
N VAL A 56 -8.97 -7.34 9.46
CA VAL A 56 -8.15 -7.08 10.65
C VAL A 56 -7.17 -5.95 10.38
N PRO A 57 -6.88 -5.07 11.37
CA PRO A 57 -5.82 -4.08 11.25
C PRO A 57 -4.45 -4.77 11.29
N MET A 58 -3.54 -4.34 10.41
CA MET A 58 -2.19 -4.86 10.29
C MET A 58 -1.19 -3.72 10.11
N SER A 59 -0.09 -3.74 10.86
CA SER A 59 1.04 -2.87 10.60
C SER A 59 1.78 -3.35 9.35
N LYS A 60 2.01 -2.45 8.39
CA LYS A 60 2.87 -2.75 7.25
C LYS A 60 4.34 -2.63 7.62
N ILE A 61 5.18 -3.47 7.05
CA ILE A 61 6.63 -3.49 7.28
C ILE A 61 7.37 -2.85 6.11
N LEU A 62 7.07 -3.32 4.91
CA LEU A 62 7.71 -2.90 3.67
C LEU A 62 6.66 -2.83 2.57
N THR A 63 6.83 -1.89 1.64
CA THR A 63 5.93 -1.75 0.48
C THR A 63 6.71 -1.48 -0.80
N GLU A 64 6.30 -2.11 -1.89
CA GLU A 64 6.73 -1.80 -3.25
C GLU A 64 5.56 -1.08 -3.95
N GLY A 65 5.39 0.21 -3.64
CA GLY A 65 4.19 0.94 -4.00
C GLY A 65 2.95 0.26 -3.44
N ILE A 66 1.86 0.21 -4.24
CA ILE A 66 0.64 -0.54 -3.89
C ILE A 66 0.64 -1.98 -4.46
N SER A 67 1.72 -2.37 -5.14
CA SER A 67 1.80 -3.70 -5.79
C SER A 67 2.09 -4.80 -4.79
N THR A 68 3.04 -4.58 -3.87
CA THR A 68 3.45 -5.55 -2.85
C THR A 68 3.48 -4.90 -1.49
N ILE A 69 2.85 -5.54 -0.50
CA ILE A 69 2.80 -5.05 0.89
C ILE A 69 3.13 -6.21 1.82
N TRP A 70 4.16 -6.01 2.64
CA TRP A 70 4.64 -6.96 3.61
C TRP A 70 4.15 -6.64 5.02
N MET A 71 3.74 -7.67 5.74
CA MET A 71 3.25 -7.61 7.13
C MET A 71 3.76 -8.81 7.91
N SER A 72 3.77 -8.73 9.24
CA SER A 72 4.12 -9.85 10.12
C SER A 72 2.91 -10.35 10.92
N THR A 73 2.93 -11.65 11.25
CA THR A 73 1.88 -12.25 12.09
C THR A 73 2.33 -13.58 12.69
N GLY A 74 1.51 -14.15 13.58
CA GLY A 74 1.71 -15.49 14.09
C GLY A 74 1.29 -16.58 13.09
N ALA A 75 2.05 -17.64 13.01
CA ALA A 75 1.74 -18.84 12.21
C ALA A 75 0.41 -19.50 12.63
N ASP A 76 0.07 -19.39 13.91
CA ASP A 76 -1.15 -19.90 14.54
C ASP A 76 -2.34 -18.95 14.43
N SER A 77 -2.16 -17.76 13.86
CA SER A 77 -3.26 -16.79 13.74
C SER A 77 -4.32 -17.28 12.74
N LEU A 78 -5.59 -16.96 13.03
CA LEU A 78 -6.71 -17.37 12.18
C LEU A 78 -6.56 -16.90 10.73
N LYS A 79 -6.02 -15.71 10.49
CA LYS A 79 -5.78 -15.21 9.14
C LYS A 79 -4.69 -16.00 8.41
N THR A 80 -3.65 -16.46 9.10
CA THR A 80 -2.63 -17.33 8.52
C THR A 80 -3.24 -18.66 8.09
N ILE A 81 -4.08 -19.26 8.94
CA ILE A 81 -4.82 -20.50 8.63
C ILE A 81 -5.73 -20.29 7.42
N ASP A 82 -6.44 -19.17 7.36
CA ASP A 82 -7.29 -18.83 6.21
C ASP A 82 -6.46 -18.73 4.93
N PHE A 83 -5.32 -17.99 4.93
CA PHE A 83 -4.48 -17.79 3.75
C PHE A 83 -3.79 -19.05 3.25
N LEU A 84 -3.44 -19.98 4.14
CA LEU A 84 -2.91 -21.28 3.74
C LEU A 84 -3.93 -22.11 2.94
N SER A 85 -5.23 -21.92 3.18
CA SER A 85 -6.29 -22.61 2.46
C SER A 85 -6.86 -21.80 1.29
N ASN A 86 -6.90 -20.47 1.39
CA ASN A 86 -7.42 -19.57 0.39
C ASN A 86 -6.61 -18.28 0.35
N PRO A 87 -5.69 -18.11 -0.62
CA PRO A 87 -4.79 -16.95 -0.68
C PRO A 87 -5.50 -15.65 -1.08
N LYS A 88 -6.76 -15.66 -1.50
CA LYS A 88 -7.49 -14.45 -1.91
C LYS A 88 -7.63 -13.50 -0.73
N ALA A 89 -7.33 -12.23 -0.98
CA ALA A 89 -7.32 -11.19 0.04
C ALA A 89 -7.86 -9.87 -0.48
N GLY A 90 -8.43 -9.09 0.44
CA GLY A 90 -8.67 -7.68 0.29
C GLY A 90 -7.75 -6.89 1.22
N LEU A 91 -7.31 -5.72 0.79
CA LEU A 91 -6.53 -4.81 1.62
C LEU A 91 -7.00 -3.38 1.39
N CYS A 92 -7.22 -2.62 2.48
CA CYS A 92 -7.65 -1.25 2.31
C CYS A 92 -6.90 -0.32 3.28
N PHE A 93 -6.73 0.94 2.86
CA PHE A 93 -6.12 2.00 3.63
C PHE A 93 -6.75 3.35 3.26
N GLN A 94 -6.74 4.28 4.22
CA GLN A 94 -7.37 5.57 4.06
C GLN A 94 -6.71 6.63 4.93
N ASP A 95 -6.71 7.87 4.45
CA ASP A 95 -6.29 9.06 5.20
C ASP A 95 -6.99 10.29 4.64
N LYS A 96 -7.52 11.17 5.54
CA LYS A 96 -8.09 12.48 5.20
C LYS A 96 -9.15 12.49 4.09
N GLY A 97 -9.97 11.44 4.02
CA GLY A 97 -11.05 11.32 3.04
C GLY A 97 -10.66 10.62 1.74
N ASP A 98 -9.37 10.41 1.48
CA ASP A 98 -8.88 9.56 0.40
C ASP A 98 -8.82 8.10 0.87
N SER A 99 -9.12 7.17 -0.02
CA SER A 99 -9.09 5.74 0.28
C SER A 99 -8.71 4.91 -0.95
N VAL A 100 -8.09 3.76 -0.68
CA VAL A 100 -7.78 2.75 -1.69
C VAL A 100 -8.17 1.38 -1.16
N ALA A 101 -8.90 0.63 -1.97
CA ALA A 101 -9.18 -0.78 -1.72
C ALA A 101 -8.49 -1.62 -2.80
N LEU A 102 -7.71 -2.59 -2.37
CA LEU A 102 -6.98 -3.53 -3.22
C LEU A 102 -7.60 -4.92 -3.09
N THR A 103 -7.65 -5.66 -4.20
CA THR A 103 -7.80 -7.11 -4.16
C THR A 103 -6.51 -7.76 -4.65
N GLY A 104 -6.24 -8.97 -4.17
CA GLY A 104 -5.01 -9.65 -4.50
C GLY A 104 -4.92 -11.03 -3.86
N LYS A 105 -3.68 -11.45 -3.62
CA LYS A 105 -3.36 -12.71 -2.95
C LYS A 105 -2.34 -12.48 -1.85
N VAL A 106 -2.40 -13.29 -0.83
CA VAL A 106 -1.40 -13.36 0.23
C VAL A 106 -0.66 -14.68 0.14
N GLU A 107 0.64 -14.60 0.17
CA GLU A 107 1.56 -15.71 0.42
C GLU A 107 2.01 -15.69 1.88
N VAL A 108 1.95 -16.83 2.55
CA VAL A 108 2.54 -17.02 3.89
C VAL A 108 4.00 -17.41 3.70
N VAL A 109 4.91 -16.52 4.08
CA VAL A 109 6.36 -16.70 3.86
C VAL A 109 7.03 -17.11 5.17
N THR A 110 7.71 -18.26 5.12
CA THR A 110 8.46 -18.84 6.26
C THR A 110 9.97 -18.91 6.00
N ASP A 111 10.43 -18.35 4.88
CA ASP A 111 11.85 -18.30 4.54
C ASP A 111 12.64 -17.52 5.61
N GLU A 112 13.67 -18.19 6.17
CA GLU A 112 14.44 -17.65 7.29
C GLU A 112 15.19 -16.36 6.93
N LYS A 113 15.71 -16.29 5.69
CA LYS A 113 16.41 -15.09 5.24
C LYS A 113 15.45 -13.90 5.16
N MET A 114 14.28 -14.08 4.56
CA MET A 114 13.25 -13.03 4.48
C MET A 114 12.77 -12.62 5.87
N LYS A 115 12.59 -13.56 6.79
CA LYS A 115 12.23 -13.28 8.17
C LYS A 115 13.29 -12.43 8.88
N GLN A 116 14.56 -12.71 8.68
CA GLN A 116 15.68 -11.91 9.20
C GLN A 116 15.76 -10.53 8.55
N ASP A 117 15.69 -10.46 7.23
CA ASP A 117 15.80 -9.20 6.46
C ASP A 117 14.68 -8.20 6.80
N LEU A 118 13.47 -8.69 7.12
CA LEU A 118 12.30 -7.86 7.45
C LEU A 118 12.00 -7.76 8.95
N TRP A 119 12.87 -8.30 9.81
CA TRP A 119 12.74 -8.21 11.25
C TRP A 119 12.75 -6.74 11.72
N GLN A 120 11.87 -6.43 12.69
CA GLN A 120 11.84 -5.14 13.37
C GLN A 120 12.04 -5.38 14.88
N ASP A 121 12.83 -4.54 15.55
CA ASP A 121 13.20 -4.76 16.96
C ASP A 121 11.98 -4.89 17.88
N TRP A 122 10.91 -4.14 17.62
CA TRP A 122 9.67 -4.22 18.43
C TRP A 122 8.90 -5.53 18.26
N PHE A 123 9.22 -6.36 17.26
CA PHE A 123 8.60 -7.69 17.12
C PHE A 123 8.95 -8.62 18.25
N ILE A 124 10.02 -8.36 19.00
CA ILE A 124 10.46 -9.17 20.13
C ILE A 124 9.38 -9.31 21.22
N ASP A 125 8.51 -8.31 21.37
CA ASP A 125 7.39 -8.33 22.30
C ASP A 125 6.31 -9.36 21.90
N HIS A 126 6.25 -9.73 20.63
CA HIS A 126 5.30 -10.71 20.08
C HIS A 126 5.95 -12.06 19.76
N PHE A 127 7.24 -12.06 19.44
CA PHE A 127 8.02 -13.22 19.03
C PHE A 127 9.33 -13.29 19.82
N PRO A 128 9.28 -13.79 21.08
CA PRO A 128 10.45 -13.80 21.98
C PRO A 128 11.65 -14.60 21.45
N GLY A 129 11.42 -15.55 20.52
CA GLY A 129 12.48 -16.31 19.82
C GLY A 129 13.23 -15.52 18.76
N GLY A 130 12.87 -14.23 18.56
CA GLY A 130 13.50 -13.38 17.54
C GLY A 130 13.10 -13.75 16.11
N PRO A 131 13.92 -13.38 15.09
CA PRO A 131 13.61 -13.64 13.70
C PRO A 131 13.51 -15.15 13.35
N THR A 132 14.06 -16.03 14.18
CA THR A 132 13.98 -17.49 14.01
C THR A 132 12.83 -18.13 14.78
N ASP A 133 12.01 -17.31 15.47
CA ASP A 133 10.84 -17.82 16.17
C ASP A 133 9.92 -18.60 15.22
N PRO A 134 9.56 -19.86 15.53
CA PRO A 134 8.74 -20.69 14.66
C PRO A 134 7.30 -20.16 14.51
N VAL A 135 6.83 -19.34 15.46
CA VAL A 135 5.52 -18.70 15.38
C VAL A 135 5.55 -17.46 14.47
N TYR A 136 6.69 -16.79 14.31
CA TYR A 136 6.82 -15.63 13.43
C TYR A 136 6.78 -16.02 11.97
N VAL A 137 5.84 -15.46 11.22
CA VAL A 137 5.74 -15.58 9.75
C VAL A 137 5.48 -14.22 9.11
N LEU A 138 5.81 -14.13 7.84
CA LEU A 138 5.50 -12.96 7.02
C LEU A 138 4.29 -13.22 6.14
N LEU A 139 3.51 -12.18 5.90
CA LEU A 139 2.46 -12.15 4.89
C LEU A 139 2.89 -11.22 3.76
N LYS A 140 3.04 -11.76 2.55
CA LYS A 140 3.29 -11.01 1.33
C LYS A 140 1.97 -10.84 0.58
N PHE A 141 1.40 -9.66 0.60
CA PHE A 141 0.22 -9.33 -0.20
C PHE A 141 0.66 -8.80 -1.56
N GLU A 142 0.15 -9.38 -2.64
CA GLU A 142 0.35 -8.94 -4.02
C GLU A 142 -0.99 -8.53 -4.62
N SER A 143 -1.11 -7.25 -5.00
CA SER A 143 -2.35 -6.68 -5.53
C SER A 143 -2.53 -6.98 -7.03
N ASN A 144 -3.77 -7.17 -7.46
CA ASN A 144 -4.13 -7.37 -8.86
C ASN A 144 -5.19 -6.37 -9.38
N HIS A 145 -5.99 -5.77 -8.49
CA HIS A 145 -6.92 -4.69 -8.82
C HIS A 145 -6.89 -3.64 -7.72
N ALA A 146 -7.17 -2.39 -8.11
CA ALA A 146 -7.31 -1.28 -7.20
C ALA A 146 -8.61 -0.51 -7.47
N THR A 147 -9.28 -0.13 -6.41
CA THR A 147 -10.37 0.83 -6.40
C THR A 147 -9.86 2.05 -5.64
N TYR A 148 -9.80 3.19 -6.32
CA TYR A 148 -9.32 4.46 -5.79
C TYR A 148 -10.50 5.39 -5.53
N TRP A 149 -10.51 6.05 -4.40
CA TRP A 149 -11.24 7.27 -4.13
C TRP A 149 -10.21 8.30 -3.63
N ILE A 150 -9.68 9.08 -4.55
CA ILE A 150 -8.60 10.04 -4.27
C ILE A 150 -8.97 11.39 -4.90
N GLU A 151 -8.89 12.45 -4.09
CA GLU A 151 -9.22 13.83 -4.52
C GLU A 151 -10.59 13.91 -5.23
N GLY A 152 -11.59 13.19 -4.69
CA GLY A 152 -12.94 13.16 -5.22
C GLY A 152 -13.10 12.37 -6.54
N THR A 153 -12.06 11.66 -6.98
CA THR A 153 -12.10 10.85 -8.21
C THR A 153 -12.21 9.37 -7.88
N PHE A 154 -13.22 8.70 -8.43
CA PHE A 154 -13.42 7.27 -8.30
C PHE A 154 -12.93 6.53 -9.54
N ILE A 155 -12.00 5.58 -9.36
CA ILE A 155 -11.48 4.73 -10.44
C ILE A 155 -11.37 3.30 -9.94
N HIS A 156 -11.81 2.34 -10.75
CA HIS A 156 -11.53 0.92 -10.57
C HIS A 156 -10.67 0.43 -11.72
N LYS A 157 -9.54 -0.21 -11.43
CA LYS A 157 -8.56 -0.62 -12.45
C LYS A 157 -7.86 -1.92 -12.07
N LYS A 158 -7.65 -2.77 -13.07
CA LYS A 158 -6.68 -3.88 -12.99
C LYS A 158 -5.27 -3.29 -12.90
N LEU A 159 -4.44 -3.87 -12.06
CA LEU A 159 -3.02 -3.54 -11.94
C LEU A 159 -2.19 -4.48 -12.83
N ASP A 160 -1.22 -3.87 -13.51
CA ASP A 160 -0.25 -4.60 -14.35
C ASP A 160 0.94 -5.04 -13.49
#